data_5484d39e89a20cdc175c5a282ff01f22
#
_entry.id   5484d39e89a20cdc175c5a282ff01f22
#
_cell.length_a   1.000
_cell.length_b   1.000
_cell.length_c   1.000
_cell.angle_alpha   90.00
_cell.angle_beta   90.00
_cell.angle_gamma   90.00
#
_symmetry.space_group_name_H-M   'P 1'
#
loop_
_entity.id
_entity.type
_entity.pdbx_description
1 polymer ?
#
loop_
_entity_poly.entity_id
_entity_poly.type
_entity_poly.pdbx_seq_one_letter_code
_entity_poly.pdbx_strand_id
1 'polypeptide(L)'
;MPKPPTPLPEGYPDELPAVELREWTRENYRMAFGLKLAEGQTDFVAENTGSLAQAYFHEEARPLGLFAGDLAVGFVMLSVEDVGKGVVWIWRFMIGSQHQRKGFGQQAVAAILEHARGMEGVDTVKLCHVDKPGHPGPFYESLGFSYTGENEEGELVMSQPLDS
;
A
#
# COMPACT_ATOMS: atom_id res chain seq x y z
N MET A 1 -4.57 -25.03 -9.69
CA MET A 1 -3.09 -24.88 -9.79
C MET A 1 -2.73 -23.42 -9.63
N PRO A 2 -1.84 -23.09 -8.72
CA PRO A 2 -1.36 -21.72 -8.66
C PRO A 2 -0.69 -21.35 -9.99
N LYS A 3 -0.95 -20.14 -10.44
CA LYS A 3 -0.34 -19.62 -11.67
C LYS A 3 1.17 -19.49 -11.45
N PRO A 4 2.00 -19.91 -12.40
CA PRO A 4 3.46 -19.80 -12.23
C PRO A 4 3.86 -18.34 -12.03
N PRO A 5 4.93 -18.07 -11.29
CA PRO A 5 5.40 -16.70 -11.09
C PRO A 5 5.67 -16.04 -12.45
N THR A 6 5.32 -14.78 -12.56
CA THR A 6 5.62 -13.99 -13.74
C THR A 6 7.13 -13.84 -13.84
N PRO A 7 7.76 -14.13 -15.00
CA PRO A 7 9.19 -13.93 -15.13
C PRO A 7 9.55 -12.46 -14.90
N LEU A 8 10.72 -12.24 -14.30
CA LEU A 8 11.23 -10.90 -14.10
C LEU A 8 11.50 -10.22 -15.45
N PRO A 9 11.24 -8.92 -15.57
CA PRO A 9 11.57 -8.16 -16.76
C PRO A 9 13.06 -8.25 -17.10
N GLU A 10 13.40 -8.11 -18.36
CA GLU A 10 14.80 -8.04 -18.79
C GLU A 10 15.50 -6.87 -18.08
N GLY A 11 16.69 -7.14 -17.54
CA GLY A 11 17.43 -6.14 -16.75
C GLY A 11 17.01 -6.02 -15.29
N TYR A 12 16.04 -6.84 -14.85
CA TYR A 12 15.62 -6.88 -13.45
C TYR A 12 16.71 -7.58 -12.61
N PRO A 13 17.12 -7.00 -11.48
CA PRO A 13 18.15 -7.64 -10.66
C PRO A 13 17.73 -9.03 -10.18
N ASP A 14 18.66 -9.97 -10.14
CA ASP A 14 18.40 -11.34 -9.65
C ASP A 14 18.00 -11.34 -8.17
N GLU A 15 18.63 -10.47 -7.38
CA GLU A 15 18.30 -10.28 -5.97
C GLU A 15 17.96 -8.81 -5.71
N LEU A 16 16.85 -8.58 -5.02
CA LEU A 16 16.45 -7.26 -4.59
C LEU A 16 16.46 -7.17 -3.08
N PRO A 17 16.89 -6.02 -2.52
CA PRO A 17 16.72 -5.76 -1.10
C PRO A 17 15.25 -5.85 -0.68
N ALA A 18 15.02 -6.03 0.61
CA ALA A 18 13.67 -5.98 1.16
C ALA A 18 13.03 -4.62 0.89
N VAL A 19 11.71 -4.62 0.74
CA VAL A 19 10.94 -3.39 0.49
C VAL A 19 11.02 -2.46 1.70
N GLU A 20 11.29 -1.19 1.43
CA GLU A 20 11.24 -0.14 2.44
C GLU A 20 10.41 1.05 1.95
N LEU A 21 9.89 1.84 2.89
CA LEU A 21 9.18 3.06 2.58
C LEU A 21 10.17 4.21 2.42
N ARG A 22 9.97 5.02 1.37
CA ARG A 22 10.74 6.26 1.16
C ARG A 22 9.80 7.37 0.76
N GLU A 23 10.16 8.58 1.13
CA GLU A 23 9.45 9.76 0.67
C GLU A 23 9.65 9.96 -0.83
N TRP A 24 8.59 10.42 -1.49
CA TRP A 24 8.72 10.92 -2.86
C TRP A 24 9.43 12.28 -2.81
N THR A 25 10.43 12.44 -3.64
CA THR A 25 11.27 13.63 -3.70
C THR A 25 11.24 14.23 -5.09
N ARG A 26 11.83 15.40 -5.24
CA ARG A 26 12.00 16.02 -6.55
C ARG A 26 12.77 15.12 -7.52
N GLU A 27 13.67 14.29 -7.01
CA GLU A 27 14.52 13.41 -7.81
C GLU A 27 13.84 12.11 -8.20
N ASN A 28 12.89 11.61 -7.40
CA ASN A 28 12.32 10.27 -7.63
C ASN A 28 10.81 10.23 -7.92
N TYR A 29 10.06 11.34 -7.75
CA TYR A 29 8.59 11.29 -7.81
C TYR A 29 8.05 10.78 -9.16
N ARG A 30 8.80 10.94 -10.24
CA ARG A 30 8.37 10.46 -11.57
C ARG A 30 8.28 8.94 -11.64
N MET A 31 8.99 8.25 -10.77
CA MET A 31 8.90 6.78 -10.68
C MET A 31 7.48 6.35 -10.31
N ALA A 32 6.75 7.17 -9.52
CA ALA A 32 5.35 6.88 -9.19
C ALA A 32 4.47 6.80 -10.43
N PHE A 33 4.75 7.61 -11.44
CA PHE A 33 3.96 7.65 -12.67
C PHE A 33 4.17 6.41 -13.54
N GLY A 34 5.33 5.77 -13.41
CA GLY A 34 5.65 4.54 -14.12
C GLY A 34 5.02 3.28 -13.52
N LEU A 35 4.48 3.37 -12.30
CA LEU A 35 3.81 2.27 -11.63
C LEU A 35 2.35 2.26 -12.05
N LYS A 36 1.95 1.25 -12.83
CA LYS A 36 0.60 1.13 -13.38
C LYS A 36 -0.21 0.09 -12.61
N LEU A 37 -1.50 0.36 -12.48
CA LEU A 37 -2.44 -0.60 -11.91
C LEU A 37 -2.60 -1.78 -12.87
N ALA A 38 -2.75 -2.99 -12.31
CA ALA A 38 -3.10 -4.16 -13.08
C ALA A 38 -4.54 -4.07 -13.56
N GLU A 39 -4.87 -4.84 -14.60
CA GLU A 39 -6.24 -4.94 -15.10
C GLU A 39 -7.21 -5.31 -13.97
N GLY A 40 -8.29 -4.58 -13.84
CA GLY A 40 -9.31 -4.76 -12.80
C GLY A 40 -9.02 -4.03 -11.48
N GLN A 41 -7.81 -3.54 -11.26
CA GLN A 41 -7.49 -2.81 -10.01
C GLN A 41 -8.03 -1.38 -9.98
N THR A 42 -8.33 -0.78 -11.13
CA THR A 42 -8.88 0.58 -11.20
C THR A 42 -10.24 0.71 -10.48
N ASP A 43 -10.94 -0.40 -10.27
CA ASP A 43 -12.19 -0.42 -9.48
C ASP A 43 -11.93 -0.31 -7.97
N PHE A 44 -10.68 -0.52 -7.51
CA PHE A 44 -10.33 -0.60 -6.09
C PHE A 44 -9.33 0.47 -5.65
N VAL A 45 -8.48 0.94 -6.55
CA VAL A 45 -7.40 1.89 -6.22
C VAL A 45 -7.34 3.01 -7.25
N ALA A 46 -7.12 4.23 -6.77
CA ALA A 46 -6.87 5.38 -7.65
C ALA A 46 -5.46 5.29 -8.25
N GLU A 47 -5.26 5.87 -9.42
CA GLU A 47 -3.93 6.00 -10.01
C GLU A 47 -3.04 6.93 -9.17
N ASN A 48 -1.72 6.69 -9.21
CA ASN A 48 -0.76 7.43 -8.38
C ASN A 48 -0.75 8.93 -8.65
N THR A 49 -0.95 9.35 -9.89
CA THR A 49 -1.05 10.78 -10.24
C THR A 49 -2.23 11.44 -9.54
N GLY A 50 -3.38 10.78 -9.51
CA GLY A 50 -4.57 11.26 -8.79
C GLY A 50 -4.33 11.30 -7.29
N SER A 51 -3.68 10.28 -6.74
CA SER A 51 -3.37 10.22 -5.32
C SER A 51 -2.40 11.33 -4.89
N LEU A 52 -1.36 11.59 -5.69
CA LEU A 52 -0.42 12.68 -5.41
C LEU A 52 -1.08 14.06 -5.50
N ALA A 53 -1.96 14.26 -6.49
CA ALA A 53 -2.73 15.48 -6.59
C ALA A 53 -3.65 15.66 -5.38
N GLN A 54 -4.29 14.59 -4.93
CA GLN A 54 -5.16 14.60 -3.75
C GLN A 54 -4.35 14.95 -2.48
N ALA A 55 -3.15 14.40 -2.35
CA ALA A 55 -2.27 14.68 -1.22
C ALA A 55 -1.91 16.16 -1.09
N TYR A 56 -1.84 16.88 -2.20
CA TYR A 56 -1.57 18.31 -2.19
C TYR A 56 -2.67 19.11 -1.44
N PHE A 57 -3.91 18.64 -1.50
CA PHE A 57 -5.06 19.32 -0.90
C PHE A 57 -5.46 18.77 0.48
N HIS A 58 -4.80 17.70 0.96
CA HIS A 58 -5.11 17.04 2.21
C HIS A 58 -3.88 16.99 3.12
N GLU A 59 -3.86 17.81 4.16
CA GLU A 59 -2.73 17.88 5.10
C GLU A 59 -2.46 16.56 5.81
N GLU A 60 -3.51 15.72 5.99
CA GLU A 60 -3.41 14.41 6.63
C GLU A 60 -2.80 13.34 5.75
N ALA A 61 -2.66 13.58 4.44
CA ALA A 61 -2.12 12.59 3.50
C ALA A 61 -0.60 12.47 3.58
N ARG A 62 -0.11 11.22 3.57
CA ARG A 62 1.32 10.89 3.56
C ARG A 62 1.60 9.93 2.42
N PRO A 63 1.84 10.45 1.19
CA PRO A 63 2.21 9.58 0.07
C PRO A 63 3.66 9.14 0.21
N LEU A 64 3.90 7.83 0.11
CA LEU A 64 5.21 7.22 0.25
C LEU A 64 5.46 6.25 -0.89
N GLY A 65 6.72 6.11 -1.27
CA GLY A 65 7.15 5.10 -2.23
C GLY A 65 7.53 3.80 -1.54
N LEU A 66 7.27 2.71 -2.22
CA LEU A 66 7.71 1.38 -1.81
C LEU A 66 8.87 1.00 -2.72
N PHE A 67 10.04 0.88 -2.14
CA PHE A 67 11.29 0.67 -2.87
C PHE A 67 11.97 -0.63 -2.46
N ALA A 68 12.43 -1.36 -3.45
CA ALA A 68 13.37 -2.48 -3.25
C ALA A 68 14.73 -1.99 -3.78
N GLY A 69 15.61 -1.55 -2.87
CA GLY A 69 16.80 -0.80 -3.25
C GLY A 69 16.42 0.53 -3.91
N ASP A 70 16.96 0.79 -5.09
CA ASP A 70 16.64 2.02 -5.85
C ASP A 70 15.46 1.83 -6.82
N LEU A 71 14.85 0.65 -6.83
CA LEU A 71 13.73 0.33 -7.69
C LEU A 71 12.41 0.62 -6.98
N ALA A 72 11.62 1.55 -7.52
CA ALA A 72 10.26 1.77 -7.04
C ALA A 72 9.36 0.62 -7.50
N VAL A 73 8.76 -0.10 -6.56
CA VAL A 73 7.89 -1.26 -6.87
C VAL A 73 6.42 -0.98 -6.56
N GLY A 74 6.13 0.02 -5.73
CA GLY A 74 4.77 0.33 -5.34
C GLY A 74 4.61 1.72 -4.75
N PHE A 75 3.38 2.00 -4.36
CA PHE A 75 2.94 3.27 -3.82
C PHE A 75 2.01 3.03 -2.65
N VAL A 76 2.18 3.78 -1.59
CA VAL A 76 1.24 3.80 -0.47
C VAL A 76 0.94 5.25 -0.10
N MET A 77 -0.29 5.55 0.23
CA MET A 77 -0.66 6.82 0.84
C MET A 77 -1.35 6.54 2.16
N LEU A 78 -0.75 7.01 3.23
CA LEU A 78 -1.32 6.91 4.57
C LEU A 78 -2.13 8.16 4.89
N SER A 79 -3.11 8.03 5.78
CA SER A 79 -3.78 9.17 6.38
C SER A 79 -3.45 9.20 7.87
N VAL A 80 -3.01 10.36 8.35
CA VAL A 80 -2.70 10.59 9.77
C VAL A 80 -3.83 11.33 10.49
N GLU A 81 -5.00 11.43 9.88
CA GLU A 81 -6.16 12.13 10.43
C GLU A 81 -6.54 11.61 11.82
N ASP A 82 -6.50 10.30 12.01
CA ASP A 82 -6.92 9.65 13.25
C ASP A 82 -5.76 9.23 14.18
N VAL A 83 -4.55 9.73 13.93
CA VAL A 83 -3.39 9.40 14.78
C VAL A 83 -3.61 9.79 16.23
N GLY A 84 -4.34 10.88 16.50
CA GLY A 84 -4.75 11.26 17.85
C GLY A 84 -5.65 10.25 18.55
N LYS A 85 -6.27 9.34 17.79
CA LYS A 85 -7.09 8.22 18.29
C LYS A 85 -6.34 6.89 18.26
N GLY A 86 -5.04 6.91 17.96
CA GLY A 86 -4.22 5.71 17.89
C GLY A 86 -4.25 4.98 16.54
N VAL A 87 -4.86 5.56 15.52
CA VAL A 87 -5.09 4.89 14.23
C VAL A 87 -4.36 5.61 13.10
N VAL A 88 -3.64 4.84 12.28
CA VAL A 88 -3.20 5.29 10.97
C VAL A 88 -3.95 4.50 9.90
N TRP A 89 -4.41 5.20 8.86
CA TRP A 89 -5.13 4.58 7.76
C TRP A 89 -4.22 4.36 6.56
N ILE A 90 -4.34 3.18 5.93
CA ILE A 90 -3.82 2.98 4.57
C ILE A 90 -4.90 3.48 3.61
N TRP A 91 -4.71 4.68 3.08
CA TRP A 91 -5.68 5.31 2.18
C TRP A 91 -5.56 4.77 0.75
N ARG A 92 -4.32 4.59 0.27
CA ARG A 92 -4.02 4.00 -1.04
C ARG A 92 -2.86 3.05 -0.91
N PHE A 93 -2.92 1.94 -1.62
CA PHE A 93 -1.84 0.96 -1.67
C PHE A 93 -1.87 0.23 -3.00
N MET A 94 -0.72 0.16 -3.69
CA MET A 94 -0.62 -0.63 -4.90
C MET A 94 0.83 -1.08 -5.13
N ILE A 95 0.96 -2.24 -5.78
CA ILE A 95 2.23 -2.69 -6.36
C ILE A 95 2.08 -2.53 -7.87
N GLY A 96 3.09 -1.95 -8.53
CA GLY A 96 3.07 -1.78 -9.98
C GLY A 96 2.83 -3.10 -10.70
N SER A 97 2.04 -3.09 -11.78
CA SER A 97 1.64 -4.31 -12.48
C SER A 97 2.84 -5.16 -12.90
N GLN A 98 3.95 -4.52 -13.30
CA GLN A 98 5.19 -5.20 -13.70
C GLN A 98 5.92 -5.85 -12.53
N HIS A 99 5.58 -5.50 -11.29
CA HIS A 99 6.24 -6.00 -10.08
C HIS A 99 5.37 -6.95 -9.27
N GLN A 100 4.17 -7.28 -9.73
CA GLN A 100 3.25 -8.16 -9.02
C GLN A 100 3.69 -9.63 -9.08
N ARG A 101 3.19 -10.43 -8.13
CA ARG A 101 3.47 -11.88 -8.00
C ARG A 101 4.95 -12.20 -7.74
N LYS A 102 5.65 -11.29 -7.08
CA LYS A 102 7.06 -11.46 -6.71
C LYS A 102 7.28 -11.36 -5.19
N GLY A 103 6.17 -11.32 -4.41
CA GLY A 103 6.21 -11.20 -2.96
C GLY A 103 6.33 -9.77 -2.43
N PHE A 104 6.36 -8.77 -3.29
CA PHE A 104 6.50 -7.37 -2.86
C PHE A 104 5.30 -6.86 -2.06
N GLY A 105 4.09 -7.29 -2.39
CA GLY A 105 2.90 -6.87 -1.64
C GLY A 105 2.97 -7.25 -0.18
N GLN A 106 3.37 -8.48 0.11
CA GLN A 106 3.54 -8.97 1.47
C GLN A 106 4.66 -8.22 2.20
N GLN A 107 5.80 -8.03 1.55
CA GLN A 107 6.92 -7.25 2.11
C GLN A 107 6.51 -5.80 2.36
N ALA A 108 5.76 -5.21 1.44
CA ALA A 108 5.30 -3.83 1.54
C ALA A 108 4.38 -3.64 2.74
N VAL A 109 3.42 -4.53 2.95
CA VAL A 109 2.53 -4.45 4.11
C VAL A 109 3.32 -4.61 5.40
N ALA A 110 4.29 -5.53 5.46
CA ALA A 110 5.17 -5.68 6.61
C ALA A 110 5.94 -4.38 6.91
N ALA A 111 6.46 -3.72 5.86
CA ALA A 111 7.18 -2.45 6.00
C ALA A 111 6.24 -1.32 6.47
N ILE A 112 5.01 -1.29 5.98
CA ILE A 112 3.99 -0.32 6.41
C ILE A 112 3.66 -0.51 7.90
N LEU A 113 3.46 -1.74 8.33
CA LEU A 113 3.19 -2.04 9.75
C LEU A 113 4.37 -1.63 10.65
N GLU A 114 5.59 -1.88 10.20
CA GLU A 114 6.79 -1.48 10.94
C GLU A 114 6.91 0.06 11.02
N HIS A 115 6.63 0.75 9.93
CA HIS A 115 6.59 2.20 9.90
C HIS A 115 5.56 2.74 10.90
N ALA A 116 4.36 2.13 10.91
CA ALA A 116 3.30 2.53 11.84
C ALA A 116 3.70 2.30 13.31
N ARG A 117 4.44 1.24 13.62
CA ARG A 117 4.95 1.00 14.99
C ARG A 117 5.87 2.12 15.47
N GLY A 118 6.58 2.76 14.55
CA GLY A 118 7.44 3.92 14.86
C GLY A 118 6.68 5.24 15.04
N MET A 119 5.39 5.28 14.75
CA MET A 119 4.58 6.49 14.89
C MET A 119 4.09 6.63 16.32
N GLU A 120 4.39 7.77 16.94
CA GLU A 120 4.00 8.03 18.33
C GLU A 120 2.48 7.96 18.51
N GLY A 121 2.04 7.17 19.50
CA GLY A 121 0.62 7.06 19.86
C GLY A 121 -0.20 6.16 18.93
N VAL A 122 0.38 5.57 17.89
CA VAL A 122 -0.34 4.69 16.97
C VAL A 122 -0.26 3.25 17.46
N ASP A 123 -1.42 2.60 17.59
CA ASP A 123 -1.53 1.20 18.02
C ASP A 123 -2.31 0.32 17.03
N THR A 124 -2.89 0.92 16.00
CA THR A 124 -3.74 0.21 15.04
C THR A 124 -3.56 0.76 13.64
N VAL A 125 -3.51 -0.13 12.65
CA VAL A 125 -3.57 0.22 11.23
C VAL A 125 -4.93 -0.20 10.71
N LYS A 126 -5.61 0.71 10.01
CA LYS A 126 -6.90 0.44 9.36
C LYS A 126 -6.81 0.69 7.86
N LEU A 127 -7.68 0.03 7.14
CA LEU A 127 -7.92 0.26 5.72
C LEU A 127 -9.38 -0.01 5.42
N CYS A 128 -9.84 0.43 4.25
CA CYS A 128 -11.14 0.03 3.76
C CYS A 128 -11.05 -0.34 2.28
N HIS A 129 -11.98 -1.15 1.80
CA HIS A 129 -12.05 -1.53 0.41
C HIS A 129 -13.50 -1.71 -0.04
N VAL A 130 -13.72 -1.56 -1.33
CA VAL A 130 -15.03 -1.77 -1.96
C VAL A 130 -15.37 -3.28 -1.89
N ASP A 131 -16.61 -3.58 -1.56
CA ASP A 131 -17.11 -4.96 -1.52
C ASP A 131 -17.61 -5.38 -2.91
N LYS A 132 -16.67 -5.77 -3.76
CA LYS A 132 -16.93 -6.27 -5.12
C LYS A 132 -16.13 -7.54 -5.38
N PRO A 133 -16.56 -8.41 -6.30
CA PRO A 133 -15.75 -9.58 -6.68
C PRO A 133 -14.34 -9.16 -7.09
N GLY A 134 -13.34 -9.91 -6.60
CA GLY A 134 -11.92 -9.60 -6.83
C GLY A 134 -11.32 -8.62 -5.84
N HIS A 135 -12.03 -8.23 -4.77
CA HIS A 135 -11.54 -7.30 -3.75
C HIS A 135 -10.31 -7.88 -3.00
N PRO A 136 -9.48 -7.00 -2.39
CA PRO A 136 -8.23 -7.42 -1.76
C PRO A 136 -8.36 -8.00 -0.36
N GLY A 137 -9.57 -8.18 0.17
CA GLY A 137 -9.80 -8.68 1.53
C GLY A 137 -9.01 -9.93 1.88
N PRO A 138 -9.07 -11.01 1.05
CA PRO A 138 -8.31 -12.24 1.35
C PRO A 138 -6.81 -12.03 1.47
N PHE A 139 -6.24 -11.12 0.66
CA PHE A 139 -4.83 -10.76 0.77
C PHE A 139 -4.52 -10.14 2.13
N TYR A 140 -5.32 -9.17 2.56
CA TYR A 140 -5.11 -8.52 3.86
C TYR A 140 -5.39 -9.47 5.03
N GLU A 141 -6.40 -10.34 4.92
CA GLU A 141 -6.66 -11.35 5.95
C GLU A 141 -5.47 -12.29 6.12
N SER A 142 -4.82 -12.68 5.03
CA SER A 142 -3.63 -13.52 5.08
C SER A 142 -2.47 -12.87 5.81
N LEU A 143 -2.48 -11.54 5.93
CA LEU A 143 -1.43 -10.75 6.59
C LEU A 143 -1.83 -10.28 8.00
N GLY A 144 -2.95 -10.76 8.52
CA GLY A 144 -3.36 -10.52 9.90
C GLY A 144 -4.42 -9.44 10.09
N PHE A 145 -4.94 -8.85 9.01
CA PHE A 145 -6.06 -7.91 9.11
C PHE A 145 -7.37 -8.66 9.30
N SER A 146 -8.29 -8.05 10.04
CA SER A 146 -9.64 -8.58 10.27
C SER A 146 -10.68 -7.50 10.00
N TYR A 147 -11.85 -7.91 9.54
CA TYR A 147 -12.98 -6.98 9.39
C TYR A 147 -13.47 -6.51 10.74
N THR A 148 -13.72 -5.19 10.84
CA THR A 148 -14.20 -4.57 12.09
C THR A 148 -15.71 -4.61 12.22
N GLY A 149 -16.43 -4.82 11.12
CA GLY A 149 -17.89 -4.64 11.05
C GLY A 149 -18.30 -3.20 10.73
N GLU A 150 -17.35 -2.28 10.71
CA GLU A 150 -17.61 -0.89 10.34
C GLU A 150 -17.70 -0.75 8.83
N ASN A 151 -18.45 0.27 8.40
CA ASN A 151 -18.57 0.66 7.01
C ASN A 151 -18.20 2.14 6.90
N GLU A 152 -17.28 2.45 6.01
CA GLU A 152 -16.83 3.82 5.77
C GLU A 152 -17.20 4.22 4.34
N GLU A 153 -18.17 5.11 4.20
CA GLU A 153 -18.66 5.58 2.89
C GLU A 153 -19.01 4.43 1.90
N GLY A 154 -19.56 3.33 2.41
CA GLY A 154 -19.93 2.16 1.62
C GLY A 154 -18.83 1.11 1.46
N GLU A 155 -17.65 1.34 2.04
CA GLU A 155 -16.54 0.40 1.98
C GLU A 155 -16.38 -0.38 3.30
N LEU A 156 -15.94 -1.63 3.20
CA LEU A 156 -15.68 -2.48 4.35
C LEU A 156 -14.37 -2.12 5.02
N VAL A 157 -14.39 -1.98 6.34
CA VAL A 157 -13.21 -1.62 7.14
C VAL A 157 -12.52 -2.86 7.68
N MET A 158 -11.19 -2.88 7.53
CA MET A 158 -10.33 -3.88 8.14
C MET A 158 -9.32 -3.20 9.07
N SER A 159 -8.90 -3.93 10.10
CA SER A 159 -7.89 -3.40 11.03
C SER A 159 -6.88 -4.47 11.43
N GLN A 160 -5.72 -4.01 11.85
CA GLN A 160 -4.71 -4.85 12.47
C GLN A 160 -4.12 -4.09 13.66
N PRO A 161 -4.20 -4.65 14.88
CA PRO A 161 -3.52 -4.06 16.03
C PRO A 161 -2.01 -4.23 15.86
N LEU A 162 -1.26 -3.22 16.29
CA LEU A 162 0.20 -3.26 16.29
C LEU A 162 0.68 -3.82 17.61
N ASP A 163 1.56 -4.80 17.55
CA ASP A 163 2.21 -5.33 18.74
C ASP A 163 3.25 -4.33 19.26
N SER A 164 3.30 -4.17 20.54
CA SER A 164 4.29 -3.32 21.18
C SER A 164 5.68 -3.98 21.20
#